data_3bbbb70cc2cf2c99d3708f08d0fc59d1
#
_entry.id   3bbbb70cc2cf2c99d3708f08d0fc59d1
#
_cell.length_a   1.000
_cell.length_b   1.000
_cell.length_c   1.000
_cell.angle_alpha   90.00
_cell.angle_beta   90.00
_cell.angle_gamma   90.00
#
_symmetry.space_group_name_H-M   'P 1'
#
loop_
_entity.id
_entity.type
_entity.pdbx_description
1 polymer ?
#
loop_
_entity_poly.entity_id
_entity_poly.type
_entity_poly.pdbx_seq_one_letter_code
_entity_poly.pdbx_strand_id
1 'polypeptide(L)'
;MTLAPGTARAQTDSLKISSAALRAPLVVGAYIQGSIIMAHTEAIRHLAVSHPTGFELNFQRQTTGAAPWHGWYKYPKVGVAFTYYDFHNPTLGHLVAVSPYLSKSFSRGPKHDFSFRLGAGLAYLTNPYDLETNHKNTIASSAINATLQMRFDYDYAITPHLGLLVGLGLNHYSNGATTKPNFGINLPSVVLGLNYHEQRPAPQINANAPAPAEVGQNFFNVSTSIGYKQRSQSDVEKYLVNSLTFAVGRRVSHKSNLLAGIEGFYDRSLKAQLKDTTRAGIKQPDVKKVGVFVGHELLFGRLAFVSHLGFYVYEPYKSSTFYYERLGLKYHFTSLLFGAVDLKVHRGSADVIEFKVGAKL
;
A
#
# COMPACT_ATOMS: atom_id res chain seq x y z
N MET A 1 -46.95 44.21 48.66
CA MET A 1 -46.38 42.83 48.84
C MET A 1 -45.96 42.37 47.46
N THR A 2 -44.73 42.70 47.09
CA THR A 2 -44.16 42.48 45.75
C THR A 2 -43.13 41.38 45.83
N LEU A 3 -43.42 40.25 45.16
CA LEU A 3 -42.53 39.14 45.02
C LEU A 3 -41.53 39.40 43.90
N ALA A 4 -40.24 39.40 44.21
CA ALA A 4 -39.16 39.45 43.25
C ALA A 4 -38.87 38.06 42.65
N PRO A 5 -38.57 37.93 41.34
CA PRO A 5 -38.21 36.64 40.75
C PRO A 5 -36.72 36.37 41.01
N GLY A 6 -36.45 35.22 41.64
CA GLY A 6 -35.12 34.71 41.83
C GLY A 6 -34.56 34.17 40.50
N THR A 7 -33.47 34.80 40.02
CA THR A 7 -32.68 34.30 38.90
C THR A 7 -31.83 33.13 39.36
N ALA A 8 -32.19 31.92 38.98
CA ALA A 8 -31.33 30.75 39.05
C ALA A 8 -30.21 30.91 38.01
N ARG A 9 -29.01 31.23 38.46
CA ARG A 9 -27.78 31.13 37.66
C ARG A 9 -27.45 29.64 37.50
N ALA A 10 -27.74 29.10 36.34
CA ALA A 10 -27.16 27.82 35.91
C ALA A 10 -25.65 27.98 35.78
N GLN A 11 -24.95 27.37 36.71
CA GLN A 11 -23.49 27.27 36.71
C GLN A 11 -23.15 26.24 35.64
N THR A 12 -22.90 26.72 34.42
CA THR A 12 -22.29 25.89 33.37
C THR A 12 -20.81 25.74 33.73
N ASP A 13 -20.53 24.71 34.52
CA ASP A 13 -19.15 24.16 34.58
C ASP A 13 -18.80 23.60 33.20
N SER A 14 -18.33 24.48 32.34
CA SER A 14 -17.59 24.07 31.14
C SER A 14 -16.31 23.39 31.64
N LEU A 15 -16.33 22.06 31.70
CA LEU A 15 -15.13 21.25 31.76
C LEU A 15 -14.26 21.71 30.59
N LYS A 16 -13.33 22.64 30.86
CA LYS A 16 -12.18 22.93 30.02
C LYS A 16 -11.35 21.64 30.02
N ILE A 17 -11.71 20.69 29.16
CA ILE A 17 -10.80 19.63 28.78
C ILE A 17 -9.64 20.35 28.15
N SER A 18 -8.54 20.45 28.89
CA SER A 18 -7.27 20.95 28.42
C SER A 18 -6.99 20.28 27.07
N SER A 19 -6.83 21.08 26.03
CA SER A 19 -6.38 20.68 24.70
C SER A 19 -4.90 20.28 24.68
N ALA A 20 -4.37 19.75 25.75
CA ALA A 20 -3.16 18.96 25.70
C ALA A 20 -3.48 17.82 24.71
N ALA A 21 -3.07 17.99 23.45
CA ALA A 21 -3.22 17.00 22.39
C ALA A 21 -2.85 15.66 23.00
N LEU A 22 -3.80 14.73 23.08
CA LEU A 22 -3.63 13.41 23.65
C LEU A 22 -2.44 12.78 22.95
N ARG A 23 -1.27 12.86 23.57
CA ARG A 23 0.00 12.42 22.96
C ARG A 23 -0.09 10.89 22.85
N ALA A 24 -0.19 10.43 21.61
CA ALA A 24 -0.19 9.00 21.34
C ALA A 24 1.16 8.40 21.79
N PRO A 25 1.17 7.45 22.76
CA PRO A 25 2.42 6.88 23.26
C PRO A 25 3.18 6.21 22.14
N LEU A 26 4.50 6.37 22.16
CA LEU A 26 5.41 5.75 21.20
C LEU A 26 5.69 4.31 21.63
N VAL A 27 5.76 3.42 20.65
CA VAL A 27 6.30 2.06 20.80
C VAL A 27 7.48 1.95 19.84
N VAL A 28 8.63 1.53 20.38
CA VAL A 28 9.83 1.24 19.61
C VAL A 28 10.10 -0.25 19.68
N GLY A 29 10.23 -0.89 18.51
CA GLY A 29 10.48 -2.32 18.40
C GLY A 29 11.80 -2.63 17.71
N ALA A 30 12.45 -3.70 18.13
CA ALA A 30 13.61 -4.28 17.47
C ALA A 30 13.37 -5.79 17.29
N TYR A 31 13.43 -6.25 16.03
CA TYR A 31 13.04 -7.62 15.68
C TYR A 31 14.08 -8.28 14.78
N ILE A 32 14.25 -9.58 14.95
CA ILE A 32 14.92 -10.46 14.01
C ILE A 32 13.90 -11.22 13.18
N GLN A 33 14.24 -11.55 11.95
CA GLN A 33 13.37 -12.28 11.03
C GLN A 33 14.15 -13.42 10.39
N GLY A 34 13.61 -14.64 10.49
CA GLY A 34 14.05 -15.78 9.71
C GLY A 34 13.09 -15.99 8.55
N SER A 35 13.59 -16.12 7.33
CA SER A 35 12.76 -16.15 6.12
C SER A 35 13.19 -17.26 5.17
N ILE A 36 12.28 -17.62 4.27
CA ILE A 36 12.57 -18.43 3.09
C ILE A 36 12.18 -17.65 1.84
N ILE A 37 12.85 -17.93 0.72
CA ILE A 37 12.44 -17.39 -0.58
C ILE A 37 11.40 -18.36 -1.16
N MET A 38 10.15 -17.89 -1.32
CA MET A 38 9.08 -18.72 -1.90
C MET A 38 9.24 -18.77 -3.43
N ALA A 39 9.60 -19.94 -3.96
CA ALA A 39 9.71 -20.19 -5.38
C ALA A 39 8.31 -20.34 -6.01
N HIS A 40 7.74 -19.25 -6.50
CA HIS A 40 6.44 -19.24 -7.17
C HIS A 40 6.55 -19.45 -8.71
N THR A 41 7.77 -19.59 -9.23
CA THR A 41 8.08 -19.92 -10.63
C THR A 41 9.41 -20.65 -10.73
N GLU A 42 9.57 -21.50 -11.75
CA GLU A 42 10.83 -22.20 -12.03
C GLU A 42 12.02 -21.24 -12.23
N ALA A 43 11.77 -20.08 -12.82
CA ALA A 43 12.80 -19.09 -13.13
C ALA A 43 13.58 -18.57 -11.91
N ILE A 44 13.04 -18.69 -10.69
CA ILE A 44 13.68 -18.24 -9.44
C ILE A 44 14.07 -19.40 -8.51
N ARG A 45 13.83 -20.66 -8.89
CA ARG A 45 14.09 -21.83 -8.03
C ARG A 45 15.55 -21.91 -7.59
N HIS A 46 16.50 -21.56 -8.46
CA HIS A 46 17.93 -21.56 -8.16
C HIS A 46 18.35 -20.53 -7.10
N LEU A 47 17.53 -19.49 -6.84
CA LEU A 47 17.74 -18.49 -5.80
C LEU A 47 16.99 -18.84 -4.50
N ALA A 48 15.98 -19.69 -4.58
CA ALA A 48 15.13 -20.06 -3.44
C ALA A 48 15.80 -21.03 -2.44
N VAL A 49 17.03 -21.44 -2.71
CA VAL A 49 17.83 -22.28 -1.79
C VAL A 49 18.37 -21.48 -0.59
N SER A 50 18.33 -20.18 -0.66
CA SER A 50 18.82 -19.29 0.42
C SER A 50 17.77 -19.09 1.50
N HIS A 51 18.25 -18.89 2.74
CA HIS A 51 17.42 -18.62 3.92
C HIS A 51 17.76 -17.22 4.44
N PRO A 52 17.08 -16.17 3.95
CA PRO A 52 17.37 -14.79 4.34
C PRO A 52 17.14 -14.57 5.82
N THR A 53 18.06 -13.83 6.44
CA THR A 53 17.87 -13.31 7.80
C THR A 53 17.65 -11.81 7.76
N GLY A 54 16.72 -11.31 8.55
CA GLY A 54 16.37 -9.90 8.59
C GLY A 54 16.49 -9.30 9.99
N PHE A 55 16.66 -8.01 10.00
CA PHE A 55 16.56 -7.15 11.16
C PHE A 55 15.59 -6.01 10.89
N GLU A 56 14.72 -5.69 11.85
CA GLU A 56 13.76 -4.60 11.71
C GLU A 56 13.79 -3.68 12.93
N LEU A 57 13.92 -2.37 12.68
CA LEU A 57 13.59 -1.33 13.65
C LEU A 57 12.20 -0.78 13.33
N ASN A 58 11.38 -0.67 14.36
CA ASN A 58 9.98 -0.34 14.26
C ASN A 58 9.61 0.83 15.16
N PHE A 59 8.88 1.79 14.62
CA PHE A 59 8.34 2.94 15.35
C PHE A 59 6.85 3.03 15.09
N GLN A 60 6.03 2.93 16.14
CA GLN A 60 4.59 2.99 15.98
C GLN A 60 3.91 3.79 17.07
N ARG A 61 2.72 4.29 16.78
CA ARG A 61 1.86 4.99 17.71
C ARG A 61 0.43 4.46 17.64
N GLN A 62 -0.23 4.42 18.78
CA GLN A 62 -1.65 4.13 18.87
C GLN A 62 -2.44 5.36 18.43
N THR A 63 -3.42 5.20 17.54
CA THR A 63 -4.34 6.31 17.22
C THR A 63 -5.27 6.60 18.39
N THR A 64 -5.58 7.88 18.62
CA THR A 64 -6.24 8.38 19.84
C THR A 64 -7.66 8.93 19.62
N GLY A 65 -8.22 8.83 18.40
CA GLY A 65 -9.54 9.39 18.09
C GLY A 65 -9.50 10.85 17.62
N ALA A 66 -8.32 11.42 17.31
CA ALA A 66 -8.20 12.76 16.75
C ALA A 66 -8.85 12.89 15.35
N ALA A 67 -9.05 11.78 14.65
CA ALA A 67 -9.77 11.73 13.38
C ALA A 67 -10.86 10.65 13.42
N PRO A 68 -11.99 10.83 12.69
CA PRO A 68 -13.12 9.88 12.71
C PRO A 68 -12.74 8.46 12.35
N TRP A 69 -11.84 8.27 11.39
CA TRP A 69 -11.41 6.94 10.93
C TRP A 69 -10.70 6.12 12.03
N HIS A 70 -10.12 6.77 13.06
CA HIS A 70 -9.52 6.08 14.20
C HIS A 70 -10.57 5.20 14.91
N GLY A 71 -11.75 5.75 15.19
CA GLY A 71 -12.86 5.04 15.81
C GLY A 71 -13.44 3.95 14.91
N TRP A 72 -13.60 4.22 13.59
CA TRP A 72 -14.14 3.24 12.64
C TRP A 72 -13.31 1.96 12.55
N TYR A 73 -12.00 2.08 12.70
CA TYR A 73 -11.08 0.94 12.68
C TYR A 73 -10.69 0.44 14.07
N LYS A 74 -11.38 0.89 15.12
CA LYS A 74 -11.12 0.50 16.52
C LYS A 74 -9.71 0.89 16.96
N TYR A 75 -9.31 2.13 16.65
CA TYR A 75 -8.04 2.72 17.02
C TYR A 75 -6.83 1.90 16.57
N PRO A 76 -6.57 1.79 15.25
CA PRO A 76 -5.41 1.08 14.73
C PRO A 76 -4.12 1.78 15.15
N LYS A 77 -3.01 1.07 15.08
CA LYS A 77 -1.68 1.66 15.21
C LYS A 77 -1.19 2.11 13.83
N VAL A 78 -0.46 3.21 13.81
CA VAL A 78 0.26 3.71 12.63
C VAL A 78 1.74 3.66 12.93
N GLY A 79 2.55 3.24 11.97
CA GLY A 79 3.98 3.12 12.19
C GLY A 79 4.80 3.11 10.92
N VAL A 80 6.10 3.06 11.11
CA VAL A 80 7.10 2.86 10.06
C VAL A 80 8.09 1.79 10.48
N ALA A 81 8.41 0.90 9.56
CA ALA A 81 9.39 -0.15 9.70
C ALA A 81 10.60 0.14 8.82
N PHE A 82 11.78 0.00 9.39
CA PHE A 82 13.06 0.00 8.69
C PHE A 82 13.58 -1.43 8.75
N THR A 83 13.60 -2.11 7.61
CA THR A 83 13.94 -3.53 7.53
C THR A 83 15.23 -3.70 6.72
N TYR A 84 16.14 -4.52 7.22
CA TYR A 84 17.32 -4.99 6.52
C TYR A 84 17.22 -6.50 6.34
N TYR A 85 17.59 -7.02 5.17
CA TYR A 85 17.75 -8.44 4.90
C TYR A 85 19.13 -8.74 4.34
N ASP A 86 19.79 -9.74 4.90
CA ASP A 86 20.89 -10.46 4.27
C ASP A 86 20.31 -11.72 3.61
N PHE A 87 20.47 -11.83 2.29
CA PHE A 87 19.99 -13.00 1.57
C PHE A 87 20.89 -14.22 1.69
N HIS A 88 22.08 -14.08 2.27
CA HIS A 88 23.12 -15.13 2.29
C HIS A 88 23.37 -15.72 0.91
N ASN A 89 23.23 -14.91 -0.11
CA ASN A 89 23.37 -15.27 -1.53
C ASN A 89 24.03 -14.10 -2.29
N PRO A 90 25.23 -14.29 -2.84
CA PRO A 90 25.96 -13.22 -3.51
C PRO A 90 25.23 -12.69 -4.75
N THR A 91 24.35 -13.49 -5.38
CA THR A 91 23.51 -13.04 -6.49
C THR A 91 22.47 -12.02 -6.05
N LEU A 92 21.92 -12.15 -4.85
CA LEU A 92 20.87 -11.26 -4.31
C LEU A 92 21.46 -10.14 -3.45
N GLY A 93 22.56 -10.40 -2.75
CA GLY A 93 23.18 -9.43 -1.84
C GLY A 93 22.31 -9.12 -0.62
N HIS A 94 22.01 -7.83 -0.45
CA HIS A 94 21.27 -7.30 0.71
C HIS A 94 20.09 -6.43 0.25
N LEU A 95 19.12 -6.25 1.15
CA LEU A 95 17.98 -5.39 0.92
C LEU A 95 17.73 -4.51 2.14
N VAL A 96 17.46 -3.22 1.90
CA VAL A 96 17.00 -2.26 2.91
C VAL A 96 15.63 -1.75 2.49
N ALA A 97 14.66 -1.73 3.40
CA ALA A 97 13.31 -1.26 3.10
C ALA A 97 12.81 -0.28 4.17
N VAL A 98 11.99 0.67 3.72
CA VAL A 98 11.22 1.58 4.57
C VAL A 98 9.75 1.41 4.23
N SER A 99 8.95 1.03 5.23
CA SER A 99 7.55 0.67 5.03
C SER A 99 6.67 1.35 6.08
N PRO A 100 6.00 2.46 5.75
CA PRO A 100 4.83 2.90 6.50
C PRO A 100 3.77 1.81 6.54
N TYR A 101 3.05 1.70 7.67
CA TYR A 101 2.03 0.67 7.83
C TYR A 101 0.88 1.08 8.74
N LEU A 102 -0.21 0.34 8.62
CA LEU A 102 -1.32 0.28 9.56
C LEU A 102 -1.34 -1.08 10.23
N SER A 103 -1.55 -1.11 11.55
CA SER A 103 -1.73 -2.35 12.31
C SER A 103 -3.02 -2.28 13.10
N LYS A 104 -3.90 -3.24 12.87
CA LYS A 104 -5.21 -3.35 13.54
C LYS A 104 -5.20 -4.51 14.52
N SER A 105 -5.47 -4.21 15.79
CA SER A 105 -5.65 -5.24 16.82
C SER A 105 -6.99 -5.93 16.64
N PHE A 106 -6.99 -7.26 16.68
CA PHE A 106 -8.18 -8.11 16.74
C PHE A 106 -8.58 -8.40 18.19
N SER A 107 -7.57 -8.64 19.04
CA SER A 107 -7.71 -8.87 20.46
C SER A 107 -6.65 -8.08 21.21
N ARG A 108 -7.08 -7.30 22.21
CA ARG A 108 -6.20 -6.52 23.06
C ARG A 108 -6.63 -6.66 24.48
N GLY A 109 -5.73 -7.13 25.34
CA GLY A 109 -5.90 -7.23 26.78
C GLY A 109 -4.78 -6.52 27.54
N PRO A 110 -4.77 -6.59 28.87
CA PRO A 110 -3.73 -5.97 29.70
C PRO A 110 -2.33 -6.50 29.40
N LYS A 111 -2.22 -7.79 29.03
CA LYS A 111 -0.94 -8.47 28.81
C LYS A 111 -0.70 -8.90 27.34
N HIS A 112 -1.67 -8.78 26.44
CA HIS A 112 -1.54 -9.27 25.08
C HIS A 112 -2.19 -8.33 24.06
N ASP A 113 -1.62 -8.28 22.87
CA ASP A 113 -2.20 -7.62 21.71
C ASP A 113 -1.95 -8.50 20.47
N PHE A 114 -3.02 -9.06 19.92
CA PHE A 114 -2.99 -9.79 18.65
C PHE A 114 -3.46 -8.86 17.54
N SER A 115 -2.62 -8.64 16.56
CA SER A 115 -2.87 -7.64 15.50
C SER A 115 -2.44 -8.13 14.11
N PHE A 116 -3.04 -7.53 13.09
CA PHE A 116 -2.62 -7.65 11.69
C PHE A 116 -2.06 -6.32 11.22
N ARG A 117 -0.88 -6.38 10.62
CA ARG A 117 -0.16 -5.26 10.03
C ARG A 117 -0.17 -5.36 8.51
N LEU A 118 -0.45 -4.24 7.85
CA LEU A 118 -0.34 -4.07 6.41
C LEU A 118 0.49 -2.83 6.13
N GLY A 119 1.59 -2.97 5.41
CA GLY A 119 2.51 -1.90 5.04
C GLY A 119 2.86 -1.92 3.57
N ALA A 120 3.16 -0.74 3.04
CA ALA A 120 3.70 -0.58 1.69
C ALA A 120 4.76 0.52 1.70
N GLY A 121 5.78 0.39 0.88
CA GLY A 121 6.89 1.35 0.88
C GLY A 121 7.89 1.10 -0.23
N LEU A 122 9.13 1.46 0.03
CA LEU A 122 10.25 1.34 -0.91
C LEU A 122 11.34 0.45 -0.32
N ALA A 123 12.01 -0.27 -1.20
CA ALA A 123 13.15 -1.11 -0.88
C ALA A 123 14.32 -0.84 -1.84
N TYR A 124 15.53 -0.93 -1.33
CA TYR A 124 16.78 -0.87 -2.08
C TYR A 124 17.46 -2.23 -2.04
N LEU A 125 17.68 -2.83 -3.20
CA LEU A 125 18.41 -4.09 -3.40
C LEU A 125 19.83 -3.77 -3.88
N THR A 126 20.83 -4.35 -3.23
CA THR A 126 22.24 -4.03 -3.54
C THR A 126 22.72 -4.64 -4.85
N ASN A 127 22.25 -5.84 -5.19
CA ASN A 127 22.72 -6.62 -6.32
C ASN A 127 21.56 -6.89 -7.30
N PRO A 128 21.05 -5.88 -8.05
CA PRO A 128 20.02 -6.11 -9.06
C PRO A 128 20.58 -6.94 -10.22
N TYR A 129 19.68 -7.43 -11.07
CA TYR A 129 20.06 -8.05 -12.33
C TYR A 129 20.92 -7.11 -13.18
N ASP A 130 21.98 -7.64 -13.74
CA ASP A 130 22.81 -7.02 -14.75
C ASP A 130 23.21 -8.11 -15.76
N LEU A 131 23.15 -7.76 -17.06
CA LEU A 131 23.35 -8.75 -18.12
C LEU A 131 24.78 -9.34 -18.13
N GLU A 132 25.77 -8.52 -17.77
CA GLU A 132 27.19 -8.91 -17.81
C GLU A 132 27.66 -9.46 -16.46
N THR A 133 27.29 -8.81 -15.36
CA THR A 133 27.87 -9.06 -14.05
C THR A 133 26.98 -9.88 -13.11
N ASN A 134 25.64 -9.85 -13.31
CA ASN A 134 24.69 -10.52 -12.42
C ASN A 134 23.45 -11.09 -13.15
N HIS A 135 23.65 -11.78 -14.27
CA HIS A 135 22.56 -12.34 -15.09
C HIS A 135 21.75 -13.44 -14.40
N LYS A 136 22.25 -14.00 -13.29
CA LYS A 136 21.53 -15.02 -12.50
C LYS A 136 20.43 -14.45 -11.62
N ASN A 137 20.42 -13.13 -11.32
CA ASN A 137 19.37 -12.49 -10.57
C ASN A 137 18.11 -12.26 -11.43
N THR A 138 17.26 -13.24 -11.55
CA THR A 138 15.98 -13.12 -12.27
C THR A 138 14.86 -12.47 -11.46
N ILE A 139 15.09 -12.23 -10.17
CA ILE A 139 14.08 -11.71 -9.24
C ILE A 139 13.81 -10.23 -9.46
N ALA A 140 14.86 -9.41 -9.53
CA ALA A 140 14.73 -7.97 -9.65
C ALA A 140 15.88 -7.34 -10.45
N SER A 141 15.53 -6.53 -11.44
CA SER A 141 16.45 -5.78 -12.29
C SER A 141 16.54 -4.30 -11.94
N SER A 142 16.03 -3.91 -10.79
CA SER A 142 16.07 -2.54 -10.28
C SER A 142 16.63 -2.53 -8.87
N ALA A 143 17.53 -1.58 -8.59
CA ALA A 143 17.96 -1.34 -7.22
C ALA A 143 16.80 -0.83 -6.35
N ILE A 144 15.92 0.04 -6.91
CA ILE A 144 14.74 0.54 -6.20
C ILE A 144 13.53 -0.31 -6.57
N ASN A 145 12.85 -0.83 -5.56
CA ASN A 145 11.67 -1.67 -5.67
C ASN A 145 10.55 -1.16 -4.75
N ALA A 146 9.30 -1.47 -5.07
CA ALA A 146 8.19 -1.35 -4.14
C ALA A 146 8.22 -2.52 -3.15
N THR A 147 7.74 -2.30 -1.93
CA THR A 147 7.52 -3.35 -0.95
C THR A 147 6.07 -3.38 -0.48
N LEU A 148 5.55 -4.58 -0.30
CA LEU A 148 4.28 -4.86 0.38
C LEU A 148 4.58 -5.81 1.54
N GLN A 149 4.11 -5.44 2.74
CA GLN A 149 4.33 -6.23 3.96
C GLN A 149 3.00 -6.57 4.60
N MET A 150 2.81 -7.84 4.90
CA MET A 150 1.69 -8.36 5.69
C MET A 150 2.24 -9.12 6.87
N ARG A 151 1.72 -8.91 8.09
CA ARG A 151 2.20 -9.60 9.29
C ARG A 151 1.10 -9.74 10.34
N PHE A 152 0.97 -10.92 10.89
CA PHE A 152 0.26 -11.17 12.13
C PHE A 152 1.24 -11.09 13.29
N ASP A 153 0.95 -10.24 14.26
CA ASP A 153 1.80 -9.96 15.41
C ASP A 153 1.07 -10.35 16.69
N TYR A 154 1.77 -11.02 17.60
CA TYR A 154 1.37 -11.24 18.97
C TYR A 154 2.40 -10.57 19.89
N ASP A 155 1.98 -9.51 20.59
CA ASP A 155 2.79 -8.77 21.57
C ASP A 155 2.35 -9.18 22.97
N TYR A 156 3.24 -9.80 23.73
CA TYR A 156 3.01 -10.20 25.13
C TYR A 156 3.78 -9.29 26.08
N ALA A 157 3.06 -8.68 27.04
CA ALA A 157 3.65 -7.81 28.05
C ALA A 157 4.44 -8.61 29.09
N ILE A 158 5.78 -8.50 29.04
CA ILE A 158 6.67 -9.00 30.08
C ILE A 158 6.61 -8.05 31.29
N THR A 159 6.69 -6.74 31.03
CA THR A 159 6.55 -5.66 32.02
C THR A 159 5.60 -4.58 31.47
N PRO A 160 5.22 -3.54 32.23
CA PRO A 160 4.45 -2.42 31.72
C PRO A 160 5.10 -1.73 30.52
N HIS A 161 6.43 -1.75 30.41
CA HIS A 161 7.19 -1.09 29.35
C HIS A 161 7.80 -2.05 28.33
N LEU A 162 7.95 -3.34 28.64
CA LEU A 162 8.58 -4.31 27.76
C LEU A 162 7.59 -5.37 27.29
N GLY A 163 7.53 -5.59 25.98
CA GLY A 163 6.76 -6.64 25.33
C GLY A 163 7.64 -7.57 24.51
N LEU A 164 7.31 -8.86 24.53
CA LEU A 164 7.84 -9.87 23.60
C LEU A 164 6.91 -9.93 22.39
N LEU A 165 7.47 -9.74 21.19
CA LEU A 165 6.73 -9.85 19.95
C LEU A 165 7.11 -11.15 19.25
N VAL A 166 6.09 -11.91 18.84
CA VAL A 166 6.19 -13.03 17.90
C VAL A 166 5.29 -12.72 16.71
N GLY A 167 5.77 -12.92 15.50
CA GLY A 167 5.01 -12.63 14.29
C GLY A 167 5.20 -13.63 13.18
N LEU A 168 4.20 -13.73 12.29
CA LEU A 168 4.26 -14.44 11.04
C LEU A 168 3.97 -13.46 9.91
N GLY A 169 4.89 -13.32 8.98
CA GLY A 169 4.84 -12.31 7.94
C GLY A 169 5.03 -12.85 6.53
N LEU A 170 4.62 -12.03 5.59
CA LEU A 170 4.95 -12.16 4.17
C LEU A 170 5.39 -10.78 3.67
N ASN A 171 6.64 -10.70 3.20
CA ASN A 171 7.18 -9.50 2.58
C ASN A 171 7.34 -9.74 1.08
N HIS A 172 6.82 -8.84 0.26
CA HIS A 172 6.96 -8.86 -1.19
C HIS A 172 7.75 -7.65 -1.67
N TYR A 173 8.68 -7.89 -2.61
CA TYR A 173 9.49 -6.84 -3.23
C TYR A 173 9.48 -7.01 -4.75
N SER A 174 9.18 -5.94 -5.49
CA SER A 174 9.22 -5.93 -6.95
C SER A 174 9.23 -4.51 -7.51
N ASN A 175 9.63 -4.35 -8.77
CA ASN A 175 9.62 -3.06 -9.44
C ASN A 175 8.39 -2.81 -10.34
N GLY A 176 7.37 -3.70 -10.28
CA GLY A 176 6.14 -3.54 -11.05
C GLY A 176 6.35 -3.52 -12.57
N ALA A 177 7.31 -4.30 -13.08
CA ALA A 177 7.68 -4.41 -14.48
C ALA A 177 8.30 -3.14 -15.12
N THR A 178 8.75 -2.18 -14.30
CA THR A 178 9.51 -1.00 -14.77
C THR A 178 10.80 -1.41 -15.48
N THR A 179 11.45 -2.47 -14.98
CA THR A 179 12.58 -3.14 -15.61
C THR A 179 12.42 -4.65 -15.55
N LYS A 180 13.04 -5.40 -16.47
CA LYS A 180 12.98 -6.86 -16.52
C LYS A 180 14.39 -7.47 -16.55
N PRO A 181 14.58 -8.69 -15.98
CA PRO A 181 13.57 -9.55 -15.35
C PRO A 181 13.02 -8.98 -14.04
N ASN A 182 11.78 -9.31 -13.69
CA ASN A 182 11.18 -8.92 -12.43
C ASN A 182 10.13 -9.95 -12.03
N PHE A 183 10.58 -11.12 -11.57
CA PHE A 183 9.66 -12.11 -11.00
C PHE A 183 9.22 -11.73 -9.59
N GLY A 184 9.93 -10.79 -8.93
CA GLY A 184 9.69 -10.39 -7.56
C GLY A 184 10.13 -11.42 -6.55
N ILE A 185 10.30 -11.00 -5.31
CA ILE A 185 10.68 -11.88 -4.20
C ILE A 185 9.57 -11.90 -3.15
N ASN A 186 9.18 -13.10 -2.74
CA ASN A 186 8.23 -13.33 -1.66
C ASN A 186 8.98 -13.99 -0.51
N LEU A 187 8.96 -13.36 0.67
CA LEU A 187 9.64 -13.81 1.88
C LEU A 187 8.60 -14.11 2.99
N PRO A 188 8.04 -15.33 3.06
CA PRO A 188 7.44 -15.79 4.30
C PRO A 188 8.46 -15.72 5.43
N SER A 189 8.08 -15.16 6.58
CA SER A 189 9.00 -14.84 7.67
C SER A 189 8.40 -15.20 9.02
N VAL A 190 9.23 -15.71 9.91
CA VAL A 190 8.98 -15.75 11.35
C VAL A 190 9.73 -14.58 11.98
N VAL A 191 9.05 -13.83 12.83
CA VAL A 191 9.55 -12.61 13.44
C VAL A 191 9.56 -12.79 14.95
N LEU A 192 10.69 -12.43 15.59
CA LEU A 192 10.85 -12.44 17.04
C LEU A 192 11.55 -11.17 17.48
N GLY A 193 11.09 -10.56 18.58
CA GLY A 193 11.77 -9.39 19.10
C GLY A 193 11.08 -8.75 20.29
N LEU A 194 11.51 -7.55 20.60
CA LEU A 194 11.06 -6.80 21.76
C LEU A 194 10.45 -5.47 21.36
N ASN A 195 9.39 -5.08 22.05
CA ASN A 195 8.77 -3.77 22.00
C ASN A 195 9.02 -3.03 23.31
N TYR A 196 9.54 -1.81 23.21
CA TYR A 196 9.51 -0.85 24.31
C TYR A 196 8.28 0.05 24.16
N HIS A 197 7.42 0.06 25.16
CA HIS A 197 6.21 0.88 25.24
C HIS A 197 6.47 2.07 26.18
N GLU A 198 6.39 3.30 25.68
CA GLU A 198 6.40 4.51 26.53
C GLU A 198 5.29 4.44 27.58
N GLN A 199 4.11 4.01 27.16
CA GLN A 199 2.98 3.63 28.01
C GLN A 199 2.19 2.54 27.29
N ARG A 200 1.61 1.59 28.02
CA ARG A 200 0.59 0.70 27.46
C ARG A 200 -0.76 1.41 27.60
N PRO A 201 -1.29 1.99 26.53
CA PRO A 201 -2.49 2.80 26.66
C PRO A 201 -3.72 1.94 26.79
N ALA A 202 -4.59 2.30 27.74
CA ALA A 202 -6.01 2.22 27.46
C ALA A 202 -6.29 3.26 26.35
N PRO A 203 -6.99 2.91 25.24
CA PRO A 203 -7.30 3.89 24.20
C PRO A 203 -8.09 5.04 24.80
N GLN A 204 -7.50 6.24 24.88
CA GLN A 204 -8.20 7.44 25.28
C GLN A 204 -9.09 7.84 24.10
N ILE A 205 -10.39 7.68 24.28
CA ILE A 205 -11.39 7.97 23.25
C ILE A 205 -11.64 9.48 23.28
N ASN A 206 -11.30 10.17 22.19
CA ASN A 206 -11.75 11.54 22.00
C ASN A 206 -13.24 11.54 21.64
N ALA A 207 -14.11 11.86 22.59
CA ALA A 207 -15.56 11.95 22.39
C ALA A 207 -15.95 13.06 21.38
N ASN A 208 -15.06 14.02 21.10
CA ASN A 208 -15.27 15.15 20.20
C ASN A 208 -14.69 14.93 18.80
N ALA A 209 -14.49 13.68 18.37
CA ALA A 209 -14.03 13.43 16.99
C ALA A 209 -15.01 14.06 15.99
N PRO A 210 -14.49 14.71 14.91
CA PRO A 210 -15.34 15.32 13.89
C PRO A 210 -16.34 14.33 13.33
N ALA A 211 -17.55 14.82 13.02
CA ALA A 211 -18.58 14.00 12.39
C ALA A 211 -18.06 13.40 11.07
N PRO A 212 -18.38 12.15 10.76
CA PRO A 212 -18.00 11.53 9.50
C PRO A 212 -18.68 12.25 8.32
N ALA A 213 -18.03 12.23 7.16
CA ALA A 213 -18.69 12.67 5.92
C ALA A 213 -19.99 11.85 5.69
N GLU A 214 -21.00 12.50 5.17
CA GLU A 214 -22.32 11.88 4.96
C GLU A 214 -22.22 10.68 4.01
N VAL A 215 -22.88 9.59 4.41
CA VAL A 215 -23.08 8.40 3.56
C VAL A 215 -24.13 8.73 2.50
N GLY A 216 -23.98 8.17 1.30
CA GLY A 216 -24.88 8.38 0.18
C GLY A 216 -24.47 9.50 -0.79
N GLN A 217 -23.41 10.29 -0.48
CA GLN A 217 -22.91 11.30 -1.38
C GLN A 217 -22.33 10.69 -2.66
N ASN A 218 -22.73 11.23 -3.81
CA ASN A 218 -22.13 10.95 -5.10
C ASN A 218 -21.01 11.94 -5.38
N PHE A 219 -20.02 11.52 -6.15
CA PHE A 219 -18.92 12.36 -6.58
C PHE A 219 -18.37 11.88 -7.94
N PHE A 220 -17.61 12.74 -8.61
CA PHE A 220 -16.91 12.42 -9.84
C PHE A 220 -15.41 12.48 -9.62
N ASN A 221 -14.68 11.55 -10.23
CA ASN A 221 -13.22 11.58 -10.27
C ASN A 221 -12.76 11.70 -11.72
N VAL A 222 -11.86 12.65 -11.97
CA VAL A 222 -11.12 12.76 -13.23
C VAL A 222 -9.65 12.67 -12.89
N SER A 223 -8.91 11.80 -13.58
CA SER A 223 -7.47 11.67 -13.32
C SER A 223 -6.70 11.22 -14.54
N THR A 224 -5.42 11.59 -14.58
CA THR A 224 -4.45 11.10 -15.55
C THR A 224 -3.31 10.42 -14.85
N SER A 225 -2.66 9.46 -15.49
CA SER A 225 -1.50 8.76 -14.96
C SER A 225 -0.38 8.63 -15.96
N ILE A 226 0.81 8.41 -15.44
CA ILE A 226 2.04 8.14 -16.16
C ILE A 226 2.78 6.99 -15.48
N GLY A 227 3.30 6.07 -16.29
CA GLY A 227 4.15 4.97 -15.85
C GLY A 227 5.17 4.61 -16.93
N TYR A 228 6.17 3.84 -16.53
CA TYR A 228 7.20 3.32 -17.45
C TYR A 228 7.31 1.82 -17.27
N LYS A 229 7.46 1.10 -18.40
CA LYS A 229 7.73 -0.34 -18.38
C LYS A 229 8.70 -0.76 -19.48
N GLN A 230 9.40 -1.86 -19.22
CA GLN A 230 10.25 -2.56 -20.18
C GLN A 230 9.47 -3.75 -20.75
N ARG A 231 9.59 -4.05 -22.04
CA ARG A 231 8.86 -5.14 -22.71
C ARG A 231 9.42 -6.52 -22.35
N SER A 232 10.74 -6.64 -22.44
CA SER A 232 11.47 -7.90 -22.20
C SER A 232 12.83 -7.64 -21.60
N GLN A 233 13.50 -8.69 -21.15
CA GLN A 233 14.85 -8.63 -20.62
C GLN A 233 15.89 -8.16 -21.66
N SER A 234 15.68 -8.48 -22.94
CA SER A 234 16.55 -8.10 -24.06
C SER A 234 16.28 -6.70 -24.60
N ASP A 235 15.20 -6.04 -24.15
CA ASP A 235 14.85 -4.68 -24.60
C ASP A 235 15.37 -3.67 -23.59
N VAL A 236 16.35 -2.87 -23.98
CA VAL A 236 16.98 -1.86 -23.12
C VAL A 236 16.06 -0.66 -22.89
N GLU A 237 15.10 -0.42 -23.80
CA GLU A 237 14.23 0.74 -23.75
C GLU A 237 13.11 0.60 -22.69
N LYS A 238 12.77 1.73 -22.09
CA LYS A 238 11.59 1.89 -21.22
C LYS A 238 10.54 2.70 -21.94
N TYR A 239 9.34 2.17 -21.98
CA TYR A 239 8.21 2.75 -22.72
C TYR A 239 7.25 3.43 -21.79
N LEU A 240 6.84 4.63 -22.18
CA LEU A 240 5.84 5.41 -21.49
C LEU A 240 4.45 4.78 -21.65
N VAL A 241 3.74 4.65 -20.55
CA VAL A 241 2.33 4.28 -20.47
C VAL A 241 1.56 5.43 -19.85
N ASN A 242 0.46 5.82 -20.48
CA ASN A 242 -0.45 6.85 -19.98
C ASN A 242 -1.85 6.30 -19.83
N SER A 243 -2.60 6.77 -18.85
CA SER A 243 -4.03 6.54 -18.77
C SER A 243 -4.81 7.81 -18.42
N LEU A 244 -6.07 7.84 -18.84
CA LEU A 244 -7.04 8.87 -18.50
C LEU A 244 -8.27 8.17 -17.92
N THR A 245 -8.70 8.57 -16.73
CA THR A 245 -9.80 7.93 -16.00
C THR A 245 -10.90 8.92 -15.71
N PHE A 246 -12.14 8.53 -15.99
CA PHE A 246 -13.37 9.19 -15.57
C PHE A 246 -14.19 8.20 -14.74
N ALA A 247 -14.58 8.57 -13.54
CA ALA A 247 -15.33 7.70 -12.65
C ALA A 247 -16.45 8.46 -11.93
N VAL A 248 -17.56 7.77 -11.74
CA VAL A 248 -18.62 8.15 -10.78
C VAL A 248 -18.41 7.32 -9.54
N GLY A 249 -18.43 7.95 -8.40
CA GLY A 249 -18.32 7.30 -7.11
C GLY A 249 -19.49 7.60 -6.20
N ARG A 250 -19.79 6.67 -5.30
CA ARG A 250 -20.77 6.82 -4.23
C ARG A 250 -20.18 6.38 -2.90
N ARG A 251 -20.35 7.22 -1.89
CA ARG A 251 -19.99 6.85 -0.52
C ARG A 251 -21.04 5.92 0.05
N VAL A 252 -20.70 4.64 0.18
CA VAL A 252 -21.63 3.60 0.63
C VAL A 252 -21.53 3.33 2.14
N SER A 253 -20.40 3.70 2.75
CA SER A 253 -20.23 3.65 4.20
C SER A 253 -19.16 4.65 4.63
N HIS A 254 -18.99 4.82 5.95
CA HIS A 254 -17.90 5.65 6.49
C HIS A 254 -16.50 5.18 6.07
N LYS A 255 -16.37 3.89 5.70
CA LYS A 255 -15.08 3.27 5.33
C LYS A 255 -14.91 3.06 3.84
N SER A 256 -15.98 3.20 3.03
CA SER A 256 -15.98 2.67 1.67
C SER A 256 -16.68 3.58 0.67
N ASN A 257 -16.02 3.76 -0.47
CA ASN A 257 -16.64 4.25 -1.69
C ASN A 257 -16.73 3.11 -2.72
N LEU A 258 -17.82 3.07 -3.48
CA LEU A 258 -17.90 2.28 -4.71
C LEU A 258 -17.79 3.21 -5.90
N LEU A 259 -17.11 2.74 -6.95
CA LEU A 259 -16.86 3.49 -8.16
C LEU A 259 -17.23 2.65 -9.39
N ALA A 260 -17.64 3.34 -10.46
CA ALA A 260 -17.71 2.79 -11.78
C ALA A 260 -17.19 3.84 -12.78
N GLY A 261 -16.53 3.42 -13.84
CA GLY A 261 -15.94 4.40 -14.76
C GLY A 261 -15.40 3.81 -16.04
N ILE A 262 -14.77 4.71 -16.80
CA ILE A 262 -14.11 4.41 -18.08
C ILE A 262 -12.63 4.82 -17.94
N GLU A 263 -11.74 4.02 -18.51
CA GLU A 263 -10.31 4.32 -18.61
C GLU A 263 -9.84 4.18 -20.06
N GLY A 264 -9.16 5.21 -20.56
CA GLY A 264 -8.42 5.17 -21.82
C GLY A 264 -6.94 4.92 -21.53
N PHE A 265 -6.29 4.07 -22.33
CA PHE A 265 -4.87 3.71 -22.18
C PHE A 265 -4.11 3.94 -23.48
N TYR A 266 -2.89 4.45 -23.34
CA TYR A 266 -1.92 4.50 -24.42
C TYR A 266 -0.56 3.96 -23.94
N ASP A 267 -0.21 2.78 -24.43
CA ASP A 267 1.00 2.06 -24.11
C ASP A 267 1.96 2.05 -25.30
N ARG A 268 3.05 2.83 -25.21
CA ARG A 268 4.02 2.95 -26.28
C ARG A 268 4.82 1.66 -26.53
N SER A 269 4.89 0.77 -25.53
CA SER A 269 5.56 -0.54 -25.69
C SER A 269 4.87 -1.40 -26.74
N LEU A 270 3.53 -1.31 -26.85
CA LEU A 270 2.76 -2.05 -27.83
C LEU A 270 3.01 -1.55 -29.26
N LYS A 271 3.19 -0.23 -29.42
CA LYS A 271 3.54 0.36 -30.72
C LYS A 271 4.93 -0.12 -31.17
N ALA A 272 5.90 -0.15 -30.26
CA ALA A 272 7.22 -0.67 -30.55
C ALA A 272 7.17 -2.18 -30.89
N GLN A 273 6.40 -2.97 -30.14
CA GLN A 273 6.21 -4.40 -30.42
C GLN A 273 5.62 -4.64 -31.83
N LEU A 274 4.61 -3.87 -32.23
CA LEU A 274 4.04 -3.97 -33.56
C LEU A 274 5.05 -3.62 -34.65
N LYS A 275 5.85 -2.58 -34.46
CA LYS A 275 6.91 -2.20 -35.41
C LYS A 275 7.92 -3.34 -35.64
N ASP A 276 8.29 -4.05 -34.57
CA ASP A 276 9.26 -5.15 -34.65
C ASP A 276 8.68 -6.42 -35.29
N THR A 277 7.37 -6.64 -35.21
CA THR A 277 6.72 -7.89 -35.64
C THR A 277 5.98 -7.78 -36.97
N THR A 278 5.66 -6.57 -37.42
CA THR A 278 4.87 -6.35 -38.65
C THR A 278 5.75 -6.20 -39.86
N ARG A 279 5.45 -6.97 -40.94
CA ARG A 279 6.11 -6.81 -42.25
C ARG A 279 5.80 -5.46 -42.85
N ALA A 280 6.76 -4.88 -43.60
CA ALA A 280 6.58 -3.62 -44.32
C ALA A 280 5.36 -3.69 -45.24
N GLY A 281 4.53 -2.62 -45.25
CA GLY A 281 3.32 -2.51 -46.08
C GLY A 281 2.04 -3.02 -45.44
N ILE A 282 2.05 -3.67 -44.28
CA ILE A 282 0.83 -4.10 -43.57
C ILE A 282 0.35 -2.98 -42.65
N LYS A 283 -0.91 -2.61 -42.73
CA LYS A 283 -1.54 -1.63 -41.83
C LYS A 283 -1.55 -2.17 -40.40
N GLN A 284 -0.90 -1.46 -39.50
CA GLN A 284 -0.86 -1.85 -38.08
C GLN A 284 -2.20 -1.51 -37.38
N PRO A 285 -2.68 -2.37 -36.47
CA PRO A 285 -3.85 -2.06 -35.64
C PRO A 285 -3.54 -0.90 -34.67
N ASP A 286 -4.60 -0.21 -34.21
CA ASP A 286 -4.46 0.78 -33.14
C ASP A 286 -4.07 0.07 -31.82
N VAL A 287 -3.12 0.68 -31.07
CA VAL A 287 -2.64 0.17 -29.77
C VAL A 287 -3.35 0.79 -28.58
N LYS A 288 -4.22 1.79 -28.85
CA LYS A 288 -5.03 2.38 -27.78
C LYS A 288 -6.04 1.36 -27.26
N LYS A 289 -6.33 1.44 -25.98
CA LYS A 289 -7.34 0.61 -25.33
C LYS A 289 -8.32 1.48 -24.58
N VAL A 290 -9.57 1.05 -24.50
CA VAL A 290 -10.58 1.62 -23.61
C VAL A 290 -11.15 0.50 -22.77
N GLY A 291 -11.23 0.72 -21.47
CA GLY A 291 -11.84 -0.20 -20.51
C GLY A 291 -12.96 0.47 -19.72
N VAL A 292 -13.90 -0.34 -19.28
CA VAL A 292 -14.87 0.02 -18.26
C VAL A 292 -14.50 -0.72 -16.98
N PHE A 293 -14.73 -0.10 -15.81
CA PHE A 293 -14.38 -0.74 -14.56
C PHE A 293 -15.40 -0.51 -13.45
N VAL A 294 -15.40 -1.41 -12.49
CA VAL A 294 -15.97 -1.21 -11.17
C VAL A 294 -14.84 -1.16 -10.14
N GLY A 295 -15.00 -0.36 -9.10
CA GLY A 295 -13.94 -0.13 -8.13
C GLY A 295 -14.45 0.07 -6.71
N HIS A 296 -13.53 -0.10 -5.77
CA HIS A 296 -13.74 0.14 -4.36
C HIS A 296 -12.58 0.96 -3.80
N GLU A 297 -12.89 1.93 -2.95
CA GLU A 297 -11.92 2.67 -2.13
C GLU A 297 -12.18 2.37 -0.65
N LEU A 298 -11.18 1.82 0.03
CA LEU A 298 -11.18 1.64 1.48
C LEU A 298 -10.49 2.83 2.14
N LEU A 299 -11.20 3.58 2.98
CA LEU A 299 -10.84 4.93 3.40
C LEU A 299 -10.18 4.96 4.79
N PHE A 300 -9.04 5.61 4.89
CA PHE A 300 -8.29 5.86 6.14
C PHE A 300 -8.00 7.38 6.27
N GLY A 301 -9.05 8.16 6.47
CA GLY A 301 -8.96 9.62 6.46
C GLY A 301 -8.66 10.17 5.05
N ARG A 302 -7.49 10.77 4.87
CA ARG A 302 -7.04 11.27 3.55
C ARG A 302 -6.43 10.19 2.67
N LEU A 303 -6.07 9.03 3.24
CA LEU A 303 -5.54 7.91 2.50
C LEU A 303 -6.68 6.97 2.12
N ALA A 304 -6.62 6.39 0.92
CA ALA A 304 -7.50 5.32 0.49
C ALA A 304 -6.69 4.20 -0.17
N PHE A 305 -7.04 2.96 0.12
CA PHE A 305 -6.64 1.82 -0.68
C PHE A 305 -7.65 1.64 -1.80
N VAL A 306 -7.17 1.62 -3.04
CA VAL A 306 -7.98 1.55 -4.26
C VAL A 306 -7.86 0.16 -4.87
N SER A 307 -8.99 -0.41 -5.28
CA SER A 307 -9.03 -1.64 -6.06
C SER A 307 -10.04 -1.49 -7.20
N HIS A 308 -9.62 -1.78 -8.44
CA HIS A 308 -10.49 -1.80 -9.60
C HIS A 308 -10.41 -3.15 -10.32
N LEU A 309 -11.55 -3.60 -10.84
CA LEU A 309 -11.64 -4.67 -11.82
C LEU A 309 -12.22 -4.06 -13.10
N GLY A 310 -11.43 -4.09 -14.17
CA GLY A 310 -11.79 -3.48 -15.43
C GLY A 310 -11.80 -4.48 -16.58
N PHE A 311 -12.59 -4.17 -17.62
CA PHE A 311 -12.73 -4.98 -18.82
C PHE A 311 -12.49 -4.10 -20.05
N TYR A 312 -11.66 -4.58 -20.99
CA TYR A 312 -11.43 -3.87 -22.23
C TYR A 312 -12.64 -3.98 -23.17
N VAL A 313 -13.22 -2.84 -23.50
CA VAL A 313 -14.33 -2.72 -24.48
C VAL A 313 -13.84 -2.30 -25.86
N TYR A 314 -12.64 -1.74 -25.93
CA TYR A 314 -11.93 -1.43 -27.17
C TYR A 314 -10.47 -1.84 -27.02
N GLU A 315 -10.03 -2.82 -27.81
CA GLU A 315 -8.66 -3.35 -27.82
C GLU A 315 -8.37 -3.98 -29.19
N PRO A 316 -8.10 -3.17 -30.22
CA PRO A 316 -7.83 -3.67 -31.58
C PRO A 316 -6.59 -4.56 -31.64
N TYR A 317 -5.54 -4.23 -30.85
CA TYR A 317 -4.38 -5.07 -30.68
C TYR A 317 -4.48 -5.85 -29.35
N LYS A 318 -4.89 -7.11 -29.45
CA LYS A 318 -5.06 -8.01 -28.29
C LYS A 318 -3.70 -8.46 -27.76
N SER A 319 -3.10 -7.66 -26.90
CA SER A 319 -1.78 -7.90 -26.32
C SER A 319 -1.80 -8.49 -24.92
N SER A 320 -2.96 -8.54 -24.29
CA SER A 320 -3.15 -8.99 -22.90
C SER A 320 -4.49 -9.76 -22.76
N THR A 321 -4.89 -10.01 -21.51
CA THR A 321 -6.22 -10.54 -21.23
C THR A 321 -7.31 -9.51 -21.48
N PHE A 322 -8.56 -9.96 -21.63
CA PHE A 322 -9.71 -9.08 -21.81
C PHE A 322 -10.07 -8.24 -20.59
N TYR A 323 -9.43 -8.50 -19.43
CA TYR A 323 -9.63 -7.79 -18.18
C TYR A 323 -8.29 -7.36 -17.54
N TYR A 324 -8.36 -6.39 -16.66
CA TYR A 324 -7.23 -5.92 -15.83
C TYR A 324 -7.69 -5.66 -14.39
N GLU A 325 -6.78 -5.83 -13.46
CA GLU A 325 -6.93 -5.38 -12.09
C GLU A 325 -6.05 -4.16 -11.85
N ARG A 326 -6.46 -3.29 -10.93
CA ARG A 326 -5.68 -2.15 -10.47
C ARG A 326 -5.74 -2.09 -8.96
N LEU A 327 -4.58 -2.03 -8.31
CA LEU A 327 -4.44 -1.89 -6.88
C LEU A 327 -3.57 -0.66 -6.61
N GLY A 328 -3.96 0.18 -5.65
CA GLY A 328 -3.20 1.39 -5.41
C GLY A 328 -3.46 2.07 -4.06
N LEU A 329 -2.64 3.06 -3.81
CA LEU A 329 -2.78 3.98 -2.69
C LEU A 329 -3.08 5.37 -3.23
N LYS A 330 -4.18 5.95 -2.80
CA LYS A 330 -4.66 7.29 -3.16
C LYS A 330 -4.59 8.19 -1.94
N TYR A 331 -4.04 9.39 -2.09
CA TYR A 331 -3.97 10.38 -1.03
C TYR A 331 -4.64 11.69 -1.46
N HIS A 332 -5.59 12.16 -0.67
CA HIS A 332 -6.27 13.43 -0.86
C HIS A 332 -5.47 14.57 -0.24
N PHE A 333 -4.83 15.41 -1.06
CA PHE A 333 -4.13 16.62 -0.61
C PHE A 333 -5.12 17.67 -0.10
N THR A 334 -6.22 17.83 -0.84
CA THR A 334 -7.34 18.71 -0.51
C THR A 334 -8.67 17.94 -0.69
N SER A 335 -9.81 18.60 -0.48
CA SER A 335 -11.12 18.04 -0.82
C SER A 335 -11.27 17.78 -2.32
N LEU A 336 -10.58 18.57 -3.16
CA LEU A 336 -10.62 18.50 -4.62
C LEU A 336 -9.50 17.63 -5.19
N LEU A 337 -8.25 17.82 -4.77
CA LEU A 337 -7.07 17.25 -5.43
C LEU A 337 -6.57 16.00 -4.73
N PHE A 338 -6.20 15.00 -5.54
CA PHE A 338 -5.55 13.78 -5.05
C PHE A 338 -4.38 13.34 -5.94
N GLY A 339 -3.48 12.57 -5.34
CA GLY A 339 -2.48 11.79 -6.04
C GLY A 339 -2.66 10.30 -5.72
N ALA A 340 -2.20 9.42 -6.61
CA ALA A 340 -2.20 7.99 -6.34
C ALA A 340 -0.98 7.31 -6.97
N VAL A 341 -0.62 6.15 -6.41
CA VAL A 341 0.31 5.21 -7.02
C VAL A 341 -0.45 3.91 -7.20
N ASP A 342 -0.62 3.49 -8.45
CA ASP A 342 -1.40 2.31 -8.82
C ASP A 342 -0.50 1.27 -9.49
N LEU A 343 -0.69 0.01 -9.16
CA LEU A 343 -0.18 -1.13 -9.90
C LEU A 343 -1.31 -1.68 -10.79
N LYS A 344 -1.10 -1.65 -12.10
CA LYS A 344 -1.96 -2.33 -13.05
C LYS A 344 -1.45 -3.75 -13.26
N VAL A 345 -2.37 -4.70 -13.30
CA VAL A 345 -2.09 -6.13 -13.28
C VAL A 345 -2.95 -6.85 -14.31
N HIS A 346 -2.40 -7.89 -14.93
CA HIS A 346 -3.14 -8.84 -15.76
C HIS A 346 -2.90 -10.27 -15.24
N ARG A 347 -3.95 -10.97 -14.80
CA ARG A 347 -3.86 -12.33 -14.25
C ARG A 347 -2.82 -12.47 -13.13
N GLY A 348 -2.78 -11.53 -12.19
CA GLY A 348 -1.81 -11.55 -11.10
C GLY A 348 -0.38 -11.15 -11.49
N SER A 349 -0.11 -10.87 -12.77
CA SER A 349 1.20 -10.42 -13.26
C SER A 349 1.23 -8.90 -13.38
N ALA A 350 2.22 -8.26 -12.76
CA ALA A 350 2.41 -6.81 -12.84
C ALA A 350 2.62 -6.37 -14.30
N ASP A 351 1.88 -5.36 -14.72
CA ASP A 351 2.00 -4.73 -16.04
C ASP A 351 2.78 -3.42 -15.97
N VAL A 352 2.35 -2.50 -15.08
CA VAL A 352 2.99 -1.21 -14.89
C VAL A 352 2.60 -0.58 -13.55
N ILE A 353 3.56 0.11 -12.90
CA ILE A 353 3.27 1.06 -11.83
C ILE A 353 2.99 2.42 -12.46
N GLU A 354 1.88 3.03 -12.12
CA GLU A 354 1.45 4.33 -12.61
C GLU A 354 1.33 5.35 -11.46
N PHE A 355 1.89 6.54 -11.68
CA PHE A 355 1.70 7.71 -10.83
C PHE A 355 0.56 8.54 -11.38
N LYS A 356 -0.44 8.79 -10.54
CA LYS A 356 -1.70 9.40 -10.93
C LYS A 356 -1.92 10.72 -10.20
N VAL A 357 -2.46 11.70 -10.90
CA VAL A 357 -3.00 12.93 -10.32
C VAL A 357 -4.43 13.14 -10.80
N GLY A 358 -5.27 13.70 -9.95
CA GLY A 358 -6.67 13.88 -10.31
C GLY A 358 -7.43 14.81 -9.39
N ALA A 359 -8.66 15.07 -9.80
CA ALA A 359 -9.63 15.87 -9.07
C ALA A 359 -10.87 15.03 -8.70
N LYS A 360 -11.41 15.30 -7.52
CA LYS A 360 -12.68 14.81 -7.03
C LYS A 360 -13.65 15.98 -7.01
N LEU A 361 -14.73 15.89 -7.81
CA LEU A 361 -15.77 16.91 -8.01
C LEU A 361 -17.07 16.50 -7.32
#